data_ba8ff92e62c8940a7a3f47af6593f491
#
_entry.id   ba8ff92e62c8940a7a3f47af6593f491
#
_cell.length_a   1.000
_cell.length_b   1.000
_cell.length_c   1.000
_cell.angle_alpha   90.00
_cell.angle_beta   90.00
_cell.angle_gamma   90.00
#
_symmetry.space_group_name_H-M   'P 1'
#
loop_
_entity.id
_entity.type
_entity.pdbx_description
1 polymer ?
#
loop_
_entity_poly.entity_id
_entity_poly.type
_entity_poly.pdbx_seq_one_letter_code
_entity_poly.pdbx_strand_id
1 'polypeptide(L)'
;MLNNRYSTQVAHRRILISVHGRQVMARVAGSGPAVLALHESPRSSHSLLPLIDALAHRYTVIALDTPGYGESDALESPRPEASDFVSVIGGVLDALQIRKVLLYGTHTGAALAVSFALAHPQRVAALALDGFAAFDAEEQRDFNDRYLCPFEPSWDGSHLAQLWSRVRDLYMWFPYHQRDAAHRLQTELPSVGALYGTVRGFLASGAGYWRGYRCAGAIDAPAAAQALRVPTLLTARPHDLIAAHLQRIQPTSFVRVQSLGPSIEEWARSIDAHFASHESDIALVSRGSGERCLAYAGQGALHFRRIEGSGRPTVIIPDLPTGAIDDSSISERPRWVIDPPGCGHSDPLVSGGESIGDWVAPIVQLLAEQGVDSYDVTGSGFGAVFARRLAALDSRARLASLQAEPVWSATTLSAPRERLIPKPWTDPDGGALFSTWYRLRDLRYYDDVEQGIPRSRR
;
A
#
# COMPACT_ATOMS: atom_id res chain seq x y z
N MET A 1 -11.76 -22.35 -8.75
CA MET A 1 -10.34 -22.23 -8.39
C MET A 1 -9.91 -20.77 -8.60
N LEU A 2 -10.26 -19.87 -7.67
CA LEU A 2 -9.83 -18.48 -7.65
C LEU A 2 -8.93 -18.23 -6.42
N ASN A 3 -8.08 -19.23 -6.14
CA ASN A 3 -7.11 -19.12 -5.06
C ASN A 3 -5.93 -18.25 -5.51
N ASN A 4 -5.72 -17.19 -4.77
CA ASN A 4 -4.48 -16.44 -4.68
C ASN A 4 -4.15 -15.47 -5.84
N ARG A 5 -5.09 -14.59 -6.24
CA ARG A 5 -4.81 -13.53 -7.23
C ARG A 5 -3.75 -12.51 -6.81
N TYR A 6 -3.16 -12.64 -5.63
CA TYR A 6 -2.20 -11.69 -5.06
C TYR A 6 -0.94 -12.36 -4.47
N SER A 7 -0.62 -13.60 -4.88
CA SER A 7 0.71 -14.16 -4.65
C SER A 7 1.52 -14.04 -5.92
N THR A 8 2.69 -13.47 -5.83
CA THR A 8 3.66 -13.41 -6.94
C THR A 8 4.63 -14.57 -6.83
N GLN A 9 5.01 -15.15 -7.97
CA GLN A 9 6.11 -16.12 -8.07
C GLN A 9 7.46 -15.41 -8.25
N VAL A 10 7.44 -14.13 -8.66
CA VAL A 10 8.64 -13.33 -8.85
C VAL A 10 9.04 -12.64 -7.55
N ALA A 11 10.29 -12.81 -7.16
CA ALA A 11 10.85 -12.09 -6.02
C ALA A 11 10.80 -10.58 -6.30
N HIS A 12 10.18 -9.84 -5.40
CA HIS A 12 10.09 -8.38 -5.45
C HIS A 12 10.53 -7.78 -4.12
N ARG A 13 11.02 -6.57 -4.17
CA ARG A 13 11.40 -5.81 -2.98
C ARG A 13 10.55 -4.56 -2.85
N ARG A 14 10.30 -4.15 -1.62
CA ARG A 14 9.72 -2.84 -1.30
C ARG A 14 10.84 -1.82 -1.14
N ILE A 15 10.62 -0.62 -1.65
CA ILE A 15 11.52 0.52 -1.45
C ILE A 15 10.71 1.74 -1.06
N LEU A 16 11.33 2.63 -0.30
CA LEU A 16 10.79 3.96 0.01
C LEU A 16 11.57 5.00 -0.81
N ILE A 17 10.85 5.82 -1.53
CA ILE A 17 11.39 6.86 -2.41
C ILE A 17 11.01 8.21 -1.81
N SER A 18 12.01 9.03 -1.50
CA SER A 18 11.78 10.38 -0.96
C SER A 18 11.45 11.35 -2.09
N VAL A 19 10.26 11.95 -2.04
CA VAL A 19 9.76 12.90 -3.03
C VAL A 19 9.12 14.08 -2.33
N HIS A 20 9.67 15.29 -2.51
CA HIS A 20 9.14 16.54 -1.93
C HIS A 20 8.88 16.44 -0.41
N GLY A 21 9.79 15.81 0.32
CA GLY A 21 9.66 15.60 1.77
C GLY A 21 8.72 14.46 2.20
N ARG A 22 8.14 13.71 1.25
CA ARG A 22 7.27 12.55 1.50
C ARG A 22 7.96 11.25 1.12
N GLN A 23 7.51 10.17 1.73
CA GLN A 23 7.93 8.83 1.37
C GLN A 23 6.86 8.17 0.49
N VAL A 24 7.26 7.77 -0.71
CA VAL A 24 6.43 7.00 -1.64
C VAL A 24 6.95 5.58 -1.67
N MET A 25 6.10 4.62 -1.34
CA MET A 25 6.46 3.21 -1.39
C MET A 25 6.30 2.66 -2.81
N ALA A 26 7.24 1.83 -3.22
CA ALA A 26 7.15 1.07 -4.46
C ALA A 26 7.53 -0.39 -4.24
N ARG A 27 6.87 -1.29 -4.97
CA ARG A 27 7.33 -2.67 -5.19
C ARG A 27 8.11 -2.72 -6.48
N VAL A 28 9.32 -3.29 -6.41
CA VAL A 28 10.22 -3.35 -7.54
C VAL A 28 10.63 -4.78 -7.80
N ALA A 29 10.52 -5.22 -9.05
CA ALA A 29 10.94 -6.55 -9.49
C ALA A 29 11.51 -6.51 -10.91
N GLY A 30 12.32 -7.51 -11.23
CA GLY A 30 12.92 -7.68 -12.55
C GLY A 30 14.08 -6.76 -12.83
N SER A 31 14.52 -6.78 -14.08
CA SER A 31 15.61 -5.96 -14.62
C SER A 31 15.37 -5.67 -16.10
N GLY A 32 15.77 -4.49 -16.56
CA GLY A 32 15.58 -4.05 -17.94
C GLY A 32 14.90 -2.68 -18.02
N PRO A 33 14.23 -2.37 -19.16
CA PRO A 33 13.54 -1.11 -19.36
C PRO A 33 12.51 -0.84 -18.26
N ALA A 34 12.39 0.41 -17.83
CA ALA A 34 11.53 0.80 -16.71
C ALA A 34 10.04 0.79 -17.11
N VAL A 35 9.23 0.11 -16.30
CA VAL A 35 7.77 0.18 -16.31
C VAL A 35 7.31 0.75 -14.97
N LEU A 36 6.69 1.93 -14.99
CA LEU A 36 6.01 2.48 -13.83
C LEU A 36 4.55 2.04 -13.85
N ALA A 37 4.06 1.50 -12.74
CA ALA A 37 2.71 0.96 -12.66
C ALA A 37 1.92 1.61 -11.52
N LEU A 38 0.69 2.06 -11.83
CA LEU A 38 -0.23 2.74 -10.94
C LEU A 38 -1.50 1.90 -10.73
N HIS A 39 -1.82 1.64 -9.46
CA HIS A 39 -2.92 0.77 -9.04
C HIS A 39 -4.28 1.50 -8.99
N GLU A 40 -5.34 0.71 -8.91
CA GLU A 40 -6.69 1.17 -8.62
C GLU A 40 -6.87 1.56 -7.14
N SER A 41 -7.72 2.53 -6.86
CA SER A 41 -8.14 2.88 -5.49
C SER A 41 -9.25 1.95 -5.00
N PRO A 42 -9.35 1.66 -3.69
CA PRO A 42 -8.47 2.11 -2.59
C PRO A 42 -7.33 1.13 -2.32
N ARG A 43 -6.91 0.36 -3.30
CA ARG A 43 -5.86 -0.65 -3.16
C ARG A 43 -4.46 -0.02 -3.11
N SER A 44 -3.45 -0.83 -3.31
CA SER A 44 -2.03 -0.44 -3.31
C SER A 44 -1.29 -1.22 -4.40
N SER A 45 -0.01 -0.99 -4.55
CA SER A 45 0.86 -1.75 -5.45
C SER A 45 0.78 -3.27 -5.26
N HIS A 46 0.24 -3.73 -4.13
CA HIS A 46 -0.02 -5.16 -3.89
C HIS A 46 -1.01 -5.74 -4.92
N SER A 47 -1.96 -4.96 -5.40
CA SER A 47 -2.90 -5.41 -6.45
C SER A 47 -2.24 -5.60 -7.82
N LEU A 48 -1.05 -5.02 -8.00
CA LEU A 48 -0.27 -5.12 -9.23
C LEU A 48 0.71 -6.31 -9.27
N LEU A 49 0.67 -7.21 -8.27
CA LEU A 49 1.50 -8.43 -8.29
C LEU A 49 1.31 -9.27 -9.56
N PRO A 50 0.10 -9.45 -10.11
CA PRO A 50 -0.07 -10.14 -11.38
C PRO A 50 0.63 -9.45 -12.57
N LEU A 51 0.71 -8.11 -12.57
CA LEU A 51 1.46 -7.35 -13.57
C LEU A 51 2.97 -7.55 -13.40
N ILE A 52 3.44 -7.55 -12.14
CA ILE A 52 4.84 -7.84 -11.81
C ILE A 52 5.22 -9.23 -12.34
N ASP A 53 4.42 -10.27 -12.06
CA ASP A 53 4.67 -11.63 -12.55
C ASP A 53 4.71 -11.69 -14.08
N ALA A 54 3.83 -10.94 -14.73
CA ALA A 54 3.74 -10.92 -16.19
C ALA A 54 4.94 -10.23 -16.87
N LEU A 55 5.50 -9.18 -16.26
CA LEU A 55 6.44 -8.29 -16.93
C LEU A 55 7.87 -8.33 -16.37
N ALA A 56 8.09 -8.79 -15.14
CA ALA A 56 9.41 -8.70 -14.48
C ALA A 56 10.49 -9.60 -15.12
N HIS A 57 10.11 -10.52 -16.00
CA HIS A 57 11.07 -11.31 -16.76
C HIS A 57 11.83 -10.49 -17.83
N ARG A 58 11.31 -9.31 -18.20
CA ARG A 58 11.87 -8.45 -19.25
C ARG A 58 12.09 -7.01 -18.83
N TYR A 59 11.32 -6.53 -17.83
CA TYR A 59 11.29 -5.13 -17.42
C TYR A 59 11.68 -4.98 -15.95
N THR A 60 12.17 -3.80 -15.59
CA THR A 60 12.15 -3.36 -14.20
C THR A 60 10.77 -2.76 -13.92
N VAL A 61 9.89 -3.54 -13.27
CA VAL A 61 8.54 -3.09 -12.89
C VAL A 61 8.60 -2.37 -11.56
N ILE A 62 8.15 -1.12 -11.56
CA ILE A 62 8.09 -0.22 -10.39
C ILE A 62 6.61 0.06 -10.11
N ALA A 63 6.00 -0.70 -9.23
CA ALA A 63 4.61 -0.55 -8.86
C ALA A 63 4.49 0.37 -7.65
N LEU A 64 3.95 1.58 -7.84
CA LEU A 64 3.80 2.56 -6.76
C LEU A 64 2.58 2.30 -5.90
N ASP A 65 2.71 2.57 -4.60
CA ASP A 65 1.56 2.98 -3.81
C ASP A 65 1.33 4.47 -4.08
N THR A 66 0.19 4.79 -4.67
CA THR A 66 -0.19 6.17 -4.95
C THR A 66 -0.28 6.97 -3.63
N PRO A 67 0.09 8.26 -3.56
CA PRO A 67 0.04 9.02 -2.31
C PRO A 67 -1.30 8.91 -1.56
N GLY A 68 -1.23 8.55 -0.28
CA GLY A 68 -2.39 8.31 0.58
C GLY A 68 -2.98 6.91 0.49
N TYR A 69 -2.34 6.00 -0.26
CA TYR A 69 -2.70 4.59 -0.34
C TYR A 69 -1.54 3.69 0.06
N GLY A 70 -1.87 2.48 0.52
CA GLY A 70 -0.87 1.51 0.94
C GLY A 70 0.06 2.03 2.03
N GLU A 71 1.34 2.08 1.73
CA GLU A 71 2.39 2.51 2.65
C GLU A 71 3.00 3.89 2.28
N SER A 72 2.43 4.57 1.28
CA SER A 72 2.85 5.91 0.87
C SER A 72 2.23 7.00 1.75
N ASP A 73 3.01 8.03 2.03
CA ASP A 73 2.51 9.21 2.73
C ASP A 73 1.40 9.90 1.93
N ALA A 74 0.43 10.47 2.62
CA ALA A 74 -0.64 11.22 1.98
C ALA A 74 -0.15 12.59 1.47
N LEU A 75 -0.87 13.13 0.47
CA LEU A 75 -0.70 14.51 0.05
C LEU A 75 -1.18 15.46 1.16
N GLU A 76 -0.53 16.61 1.33
CA GLU A 76 -0.91 17.61 2.33
C GLU A 76 -2.27 18.23 2.05
N SER A 77 -2.57 18.43 0.75
CA SER A 77 -3.86 18.99 0.36
C SER A 77 -5.00 18.11 0.86
N PRO A 78 -5.97 18.66 1.58
CA PRO A 78 -7.17 17.92 1.97
C PRO A 78 -8.04 17.57 0.77
N ARG A 79 -7.90 18.31 -0.34
CA ARG A 79 -8.58 18.08 -1.62
C ARG A 79 -7.59 18.17 -2.78
N PRO A 80 -6.74 17.14 -2.96
CA PRO A 80 -5.75 17.16 -4.02
C PRO A 80 -6.42 17.13 -5.39
N GLU A 81 -5.74 17.72 -6.37
CA GLU A 81 -6.07 17.64 -7.78
C GLU A 81 -5.20 16.60 -8.48
N ALA A 82 -5.52 16.25 -9.73
CA ALA A 82 -4.71 15.32 -10.51
C ALA A 82 -3.26 15.81 -10.68
N SER A 83 -3.05 17.12 -10.76
CA SER A 83 -1.72 17.76 -10.84
C SER A 83 -0.83 17.47 -9.63
N ASP A 84 -1.40 17.33 -8.43
CA ASP A 84 -0.64 17.00 -7.23
C ASP A 84 -0.07 15.58 -7.31
N PHE A 85 -0.87 14.63 -7.78
CA PHE A 85 -0.41 13.25 -8.03
C PHE A 85 0.60 13.20 -9.18
N VAL A 86 0.37 13.96 -10.26
CA VAL A 86 1.29 14.09 -11.40
C VAL A 86 2.65 14.59 -10.94
N SER A 87 2.69 15.59 -10.07
CA SER A 87 3.92 16.13 -9.48
C SER A 87 4.70 15.04 -8.71
N VAL A 88 4.01 14.21 -7.92
CA VAL A 88 4.67 13.12 -7.19
C VAL A 88 5.18 12.03 -8.15
N ILE A 89 4.40 11.66 -9.17
CA ILE A 89 4.84 10.69 -10.20
C ILE A 89 6.12 11.20 -10.88
N GLY A 90 6.16 12.48 -11.26
CA GLY A 90 7.35 13.11 -11.82
C GLY A 90 8.54 13.06 -10.87
N GLY A 91 8.33 13.43 -9.61
CA GLY A 91 9.35 13.38 -8.57
C GLY A 91 9.90 11.98 -8.29
N VAL A 92 9.05 10.93 -8.37
CA VAL A 92 9.50 9.53 -8.28
C VAL A 92 10.44 9.19 -9.44
N LEU A 93 10.07 9.55 -10.67
CA LEU A 93 10.93 9.30 -11.84
C LEU A 93 12.27 10.05 -11.72
N ASP A 94 12.24 11.28 -11.20
CA ASP A 94 13.47 12.08 -11.00
C ASP A 94 14.36 11.48 -9.91
N ALA A 95 13.78 11.07 -8.79
CA ALA A 95 14.51 10.39 -7.70
C ALA A 95 15.14 9.06 -8.15
N LEU A 96 14.52 8.37 -9.09
CA LEU A 96 15.01 7.13 -9.69
C LEU A 96 15.88 7.38 -10.94
N GLN A 97 16.11 8.63 -11.32
CA GLN A 97 16.88 9.05 -12.50
C GLN A 97 16.34 8.47 -13.82
N ILE A 98 15.01 8.28 -13.91
CA ILE A 98 14.31 7.78 -15.09
C ILE A 98 13.78 8.98 -15.87
N ARG A 99 14.31 9.25 -17.05
CA ARG A 99 13.87 10.36 -17.92
C ARG A 99 12.64 9.98 -18.73
N LYS A 100 12.57 8.72 -19.18
CA LYS A 100 11.50 8.21 -20.03
C LYS A 100 11.09 6.80 -19.57
N VAL A 101 9.80 6.55 -19.42
CA VAL A 101 9.25 5.34 -18.82
C VAL A 101 8.13 4.74 -19.67
N LEU A 102 7.96 3.42 -19.62
CA LEU A 102 6.73 2.75 -20.01
C LEU A 102 5.76 2.90 -18.84
N LEU A 103 4.54 3.36 -19.10
CA LEU A 103 3.59 3.68 -18.02
C LEU A 103 2.36 2.77 -18.11
N TYR A 104 2.05 2.11 -17.01
CA TYR A 104 0.83 1.31 -16.84
C TYR A 104 -0.07 1.95 -15.80
N GLY A 105 -1.38 1.91 -16.03
CA GLY A 105 -2.36 2.31 -15.03
C GLY A 105 -3.63 1.50 -15.14
N THR A 106 -4.24 1.20 -13.96
CA THR A 106 -5.54 0.54 -13.90
C THR A 106 -6.53 1.37 -13.10
N HIS A 107 -7.76 1.52 -13.62
CA HIS A 107 -8.85 2.31 -13.02
C HIS A 107 -8.39 3.73 -12.60
N THR A 108 -8.34 4.02 -11.30
CA THR A 108 -7.81 5.30 -10.79
C THR A 108 -6.38 5.54 -11.26
N GLY A 109 -5.55 4.51 -11.25
CA GLY A 109 -4.19 4.57 -11.78
C GLY A 109 -4.16 4.88 -13.28
N ALA A 110 -5.14 4.40 -14.06
CA ALA A 110 -5.26 4.75 -15.48
C ALA A 110 -5.52 6.25 -15.68
N ALA A 111 -6.41 6.82 -14.87
CA ALA A 111 -6.71 8.25 -14.93
C ALA A 111 -5.49 9.12 -14.55
N LEU A 112 -4.75 8.73 -13.51
CA LEU A 112 -3.52 9.42 -13.12
C LEU A 112 -2.41 9.26 -14.16
N ALA A 113 -2.30 8.08 -14.80
CA ALA A 113 -1.35 7.83 -15.89
C ALA A 113 -1.65 8.68 -17.13
N VAL A 114 -2.93 8.83 -17.49
CA VAL A 114 -3.37 9.75 -18.55
C VAL A 114 -3.02 11.18 -18.20
N SER A 115 -3.33 11.62 -16.98
CA SER A 115 -3.00 12.98 -16.52
C SER A 115 -1.50 13.26 -16.61
N PHE A 116 -0.66 12.28 -16.22
CA PHE A 116 0.79 12.39 -16.33
C PHE A 116 1.24 12.43 -17.80
N ALA A 117 0.71 11.57 -18.65
CA ALA A 117 1.07 11.53 -20.08
C ALA A 117 0.65 12.79 -20.84
N LEU A 118 -0.45 13.44 -20.46
CA LEU A 118 -0.88 14.72 -21.01
C LEU A 118 0.02 15.87 -20.55
N ALA A 119 0.41 15.89 -19.28
CA ALA A 119 1.27 16.94 -18.73
C ALA A 119 2.75 16.79 -19.17
N HIS A 120 3.22 15.55 -19.32
CA HIS A 120 4.62 15.24 -19.59
C HIS A 120 4.79 14.18 -20.70
N PRO A 121 4.28 14.41 -21.93
CA PRO A 121 4.31 13.41 -23.00
C PRO A 121 5.72 12.96 -23.34
N GLN A 122 6.72 13.81 -23.17
CA GLN A 122 8.14 13.50 -23.42
C GLN A 122 8.72 12.50 -22.41
N ARG A 123 8.08 12.34 -21.22
CA ARG A 123 8.49 11.40 -20.16
C ARG A 123 7.90 10.01 -20.34
N VAL A 124 6.95 9.82 -21.27
CA VAL A 124 6.23 8.56 -21.48
C VAL A 124 6.62 7.96 -22.84
N ALA A 125 7.18 6.76 -22.82
CA ALA A 125 7.54 6.03 -24.04
C ALA A 125 6.32 5.38 -24.68
N ALA A 126 5.51 4.71 -23.87
CA ALA A 126 4.21 4.15 -24.23
C ALA A 126 3.34 4.07 -22.97
N LEU A 127 2.02 4.07 -23.17
CA LEU A 127 1.02 4.05 -22.13
C LEU A 127 0.10 2.83 -22.32
N ALA A 128 -0.07 2.01 -21.29
CA ALA A 128 -1.05 0.94 -21.26
C ALA A 128 -2.07 1.18 -20.13
N LEU A 129 -3.34 1.21 -20.48
CA LEU A 129 -4.45 1.50 -19.57
C LEU A 129 -5.39 0.31 -19.51
N ASP A 130 -5.69 -0.16 -18.30
CA ASP A 130 -6.61 -1.27 -18.06
C ASP A 130 -7.81 -0.77 -17.23
N GLY A 131 -9.01 -0.78 -17.81
CA GLY A 131 -10.22 -0.28 -17.16
C GLY A 131 -10.20 1.24 -16.97
N PHE A 132 -10.04 2.01 -18.03
CA PHE A 132 -10.13 3.47 -17.98
C PHE A 132 -11.59 3.94 -17.96
N ALA A 133 -12.01 4.58 -16.86
CA ALA A 133 -13.38 5.02 -16.67
C ALA A 133 -13.73 6.22 -17.56
N ALA A 134 -14.73 6.06 -18.42
CA ALA A 134 -15.32 7.13 -19.24
C ALA A 134 -16.76 7.37 -18.79
N PHE A 135 -16.91 8.05 -17.66
CA PHE A 135 -18.23 8.39 -17.11
C PHE A 135 -18.96 9.43 -17.97
N ASP A 136 -20.26 9.28 -18.13
CA ASP A 136 -21.12 10.37 -18.58
C ASP A 136 -21.41 11.32 -17.41
N ALA A 137 -22.15 12.41 -17.70
CA ALA A 137 -22.41 13.45 -16.69
C ALA A 137 -23.31 12.98 -15.53
N GLU A 138 -24.16 11.99 -15.74
CA GLU A 138 -25.03 11.43 -14.71
C GLU A 138 -24.24 10.45 -13.84
N GLU A 139 -23.50 9.54 -14.44
CA GLU A 139 -22.60 8.61 -13.75
C GLU A 139 -21.56 9.36 -12.93
N GLN A 140 -21.00 10.46 -13.47
CA GLN A 140 -20.01 11.27 -12.76
C GLN A 140 -20.61 11.95 -11.52
N ARG A 141 -21.84 12.46 -11.60
CA ARG A 141 -22.56 13.01 -10.44
C ARG A 141 -22.84 11.92 -9.41
N ASP A 142 -23.40 10.78 -9.84
CA ASP A 142 -23.67 9.65 -8.95
C ASP A 142 -22.38 9.13 -8.28
N PHE A 143 -21.30 9.05 -9.04
CA PHE A 143 -20.00 8.64 -8.54
C PHE A 143 -19.50 9.58 -7.42
N ASN A 144 -19.56 10.88 -7.64
CA ASN A 144 -19.10 11.86 -6.65
C ASN A 144 -20.02 11.95 -5.42
N ASP A 145 -21.33 11.88 -5.60
CA ASP A 145 -22.29 12.16 -4.55
C ASP A 145 -22.65 10.92 -3.71
N ARG A 146 -22.60 9.73 -4.30
CA ARG A 146 -23.06 8.49 -3.66
C ARG A 146 -22.01 7.39 -3.59
N TYR A 147 -21.20 7.21 -4.64
CA TYR A 147 -20.20 6.15 -4.65
C TYR A 147 -19.05 6.46 -3.72
N LEU A 148 -18.59 7.71 -3.69
CA LEU A 148 -17.49 8.15 -2.83
C LEU A 148 -17.94 8.48 -1.40
N CYS A 149 -18.74 7.60 -0.80
CA CYS A 149 -19.20 7.77 0.58
C CYS A 149 -18.03 7.68 1.56
N PRO A 150 -17.63 8.76 2.24
CA PRO A 150 -16.61 8.73 3.27
C PRO A 150 -16.99 7.79 4.41
N PHE A 151 -16.01 7.28 5.14
CA PHE A 151 -16.23 6.64 6.42
C PHE A 151 -15.33 7.29 7.46
N GLU A 152 -15.83 7.37 8.68
CA GLU A 152 -15.08 7.86 9.83
C GLU A 152 -14.95 6.72 10.85
N PRO A 153 -13.77 6.53 11.43
CA PRO A 153 -13.62 5.59 12.54
C PRO A 153 -14.58 5.93 13.67
N SER A 154 -15.39 4.97 14.09
CA SER A 154 -16.32 5.12 15.19
C SER A 154 -15.87 4.29 16.39
N TRP A 155 -16.12 4.81 17.57
CA TRP A 155 -15.76 4.17 18.84
C TRP A 155 -16.31 2.74 18.97
N ASP A 156 -17.53 2.53 18.53
CA ASP A 156 -18.23 1.25 18.61
C ASP A 156 -17.83 0.24 17.52
N GLY A 157 -16.94 0.63 16.60
CA GLY A 157 -16.50 -0.22 15.49
C GLY A 157 -17.53 -0.36 14.37
N SER A 158 -18.65 0.38 14.38
CA SER A 158 -19.70 0.28 13.36
C SER A 158 -19.21 0.57 11.94
N HIS A 159 -18.18 1.41 11.80
CA HIS A 159 -17.52 1.66 10.51
C HIS A 159 -16.94 0.38 9.86
N LEU A 160 -16.52 -0.61 10.66
CA LEU A 160 -16.01 -1.89 10.11
C LEU A 160 -17.13 -2.71 9.49
N ALA A 161 -18.32 -2.75 10.12
CA ALA A 161 -19.50 -3.42 9.55
C ALA A 161 -19.95 -2.73 8.26
N GLN A 162 -19.95 -1.40 8.25
CA GLN A 162 -20.28 -0.61 7.06
C GLN A 162 -19.31 -0.89 5.92
N LEU A 163 -17.98 -0.90 6.19
CA LEU A 163 -16.96 -1.21 5.20
C LEU A 163 -17.08 -2.65 4.70
N TRP A 164 -17.28 -3.61 5.60
CA TRP A 164 -17.45 -5.01 5.21
C TRP A 164 -18.65 -5.19 4.29
N SER A 165 -19.81 -4.63 4.68
CA SER A 165 -21.02 -4.66 3.86
C SER A 165 -20.80 -3.99 2.52
N ARG A 166 -20.21 -2.78 2.51
CA ARG A 166 -19.89 -2.04 1.29
C ARG A 166 -18.99 -2.84 0.35
N VAL A 167 -17.94 -3.47 0.88
CA VAL A 167 -17.02 -4.28 0.06
C VAL A 167 -17.72 -5.50 -0.51
N ARG A 168 -18.60 -6.17 0.24
CA ARG A 168 -19.42 -7.25 -0.31
C ARG A 168 -20.34 -6.74 -1.42
N ASP A 169 -21.00 -5.59 -1.19
CA ASP A 169 -21.90 -4.97 -2.15
C ASP A 169 -21.20 -4.58 -3.46
N LEU A 170 -19.94 -4.14 -3.42
CA LEU A 170 -19.11 -3.88 -4.61
C LEU A 170 -18.97 -5.07 -5.57
N TYR A 171 -19.11 -6.30 -5.06
CA TYR A 171 -19.06 -7.52 -5.85
C TYR A 171 -20.45 -8.09 -6.18
N MET A 172 -21.51 -7.48 -5.66
CA MET A 172 -22.88 -7.91 -5.90
C MET A 172 -23.64 -6.94 -6.82
N TRP A 173 -23.33 -5.65 -6.75
CA TRP A 173 -23.97 -4.59 -7.54
C TRP A 173 -22.96 -3.58 -8.03
N PHE A 174 -23.22 -3.00 -9.18
CA PHE A 174 -22.44 -1.85 -9.64
C PHE A 174 -23.34 -0.76 -10.22
N PRO A 175 -23.29 0.47 -9.66
CA PRO A 175 -22.57 0.86 -8.46
C PRO A 175 -23.16 0.22 -7.18
N TYR A 176 -22.35 -0.02 -6.16
CA TYR A 176 -22.70 -0.83 -4.97
C TYR A 176 -23.92 -0.33 -4.18
N HIS A 177 -24.26 0.93 -4.29
CA HIS A 177 -25.39 1.54 -3.58
C HIS A 177 -26.73 1.38 -4.34
N GLN A 178 -26.71 0.93 -5.58
CA GLN A 178 -27.92 0.64 -6.38
C GLN A 178 -28.19 -0.87 -6.32
N ARG A 179 -29.01 -1.27 -5.30
CA ARG A 179 -29.23 -2.69 -4.96
C ARG A 179 -30.53 -3.19 -5.59
N ASP A 180 -30.63 -3.17 -6.89
CA ASP A 180 -31.77 -3.65 -7.68
C ASP A 180 -31.34 -4.66 -8.74
N ALA A 181 -32.32 -5.22 -9.46
CA ALA A 181 -32.07 -6.27 -10.45
C ALA A 181 -31.25 -5.78 -11.65
N ALA A 182 -31.37 -4.50 -12.04
CA ALA A 182 -30.66 -3.95 -13.19
C ALA A 182 -29.16 -3.78 -12.92
N HIS A 183 -28.78 -3.51 -11.67
CA HIS A 183 -27.40 -3.28 -11.25
C HIS A 183 -26.72 -4.52 -10.68
N ARG A 184 -27.46 -5.66 -10.65
CA ARG A 184 -26.90 -6.91 -10.09
C ARG A 184 -25.82 -7.49 -11.01
N LEU A 185 -24.64 -7.72 -10.43
CA LEU A 185 -23.55 -8.41 -11.13
C LEU A 185 -23.82 -9.92 -11.21
N GLN A 186 -23.51 -10.51 -12.36
CA GLN A 186 -23.62 -11.95 -12.61
C GLN A 186 -22.28 -12.67 -12.27
N THR A 187 -21.70 -12.33 -11.13
CA THR A 187 -20.43 -12.87 -10.65
C THR A 187 -20.59 -13.51 -9.29
N GLU A 188 -19.76 -14.51 -9.02
CA GLU A 188 -19.66 -15.09 -7.67
C GLU A 188 -18.92 -14.11 -6.75
N LEU A 189 -19.28 -14.14 -5.46
CA LEU A 189 -18.52 -13.40 -4.46
C LEU A 189 -17.09 -13.94 -4.40
N PRO A 190 -16.09 -13.05 -4.31
CA PRO A 190 -14.72 -13.45 -4.08
C PRO A 190 -14.55 -14.19 -2.75
N SER A 191 -13.42 -14.87 -2.59
CA SER A 191 -13.07 -15.48 -1.31
C SER A 191 -13.04 -14.44 -0.18
N VAL A 192 -13.30 -14.85 1.04
CA VAL A 192 -13.23 -13.99 2.23
C VAL A 192 -11.90 -13.26 2.33
N GLY A 193 -10.78 -13.94 1.99
CA GLY A 193 -9.46 -13.31 1.96
C GLY A 193 -9.35 -12.16 0.95
N ALA A 194 -9.97 -12.28 -0.23
CA ALA A 194 -9.97 -11.23 -1.23
C ALA A 194 -10.85 -10.03 -0.80
N LEU A 195 -12.02 -10.31 -0.21
CA LEU A 195 -12.87 -9.26 0.39
C LEU A 195 -12.11 -8.52 1.49
N TYR A 196 -11.46 -9.26 2.39
CA TYR A 196 -10.64 -8.68 3.46
C TYR A 196 -9.49 -7.83 2.93
N GLY A 197 -8.82 -8.26 1.86
CA GLY A 197 -7.79 -7.45 1.19
C GLY A 197 -8.32 -6.10 0.72
N THR A 198 -9.55 -6.05 0.21
CA THR A 198 -10.19 -4.79 -0.20
C THR A 198 -10.55 -3.92 1.02
N VAL A 199 -11.11 -4.52 2.08
CA VAL A 199 -11.37 -3.79 3.36
C VAL A 199 -10.09 -3.19 3.92
N ARG A 200 -8.99 -3.95 3.92
CA ARG A 200 -7.68 -3.45 4.34
C ARG A 200 -7.22 -2.24 3.51
N GLY A 201 -7.47 -2.23 2.21
CA GLY A 201 -7.18 -1.09 1.36
C GLY A 201 -7.90 0.18 1.82
N PHE A 202 -9.19 0.08 2.12
CA PHE A 202 -9.95 1.19 2.70
C PHE A 202 -9.40 1.65 4.05
N LEU A 203 -9.10 0.70 4.94
CA LEU A 203 -8.58 1.01 6.28
C LEU A 203 -7.19 1.64 6.23
N ALA A 204 -6.31 1.15 5.35
CA ALA A 204 -4.97 1.71 5.16
C ALA A 204 -5.01 3.15 4.63
N SER A 205 -5.94 3.44 3.71
CA SER A 205 -6.12 4.79 3.16
C SER A 205 -6.92 5.71 4.09
N GLY A 206 -7.63 5.14 5.07
CA GLY A 206 -8.42 5.87 6.06
C GLY A 206 -9.52 6.73 5.45
N ALA A 207 -9.93 7.77 6.16
CA ALA A 207 -10.97 8.70 5.72
C ALA A 207 -10.63 9.44 4.41
N GLY A 208 -9.36 9.44 4.01
CA GLY A 208 -8.87 10.07 2.77
C GLY A 208 -8.95 9.20 1.51
N TYR A 209 -9.43 7.97 1.58
CA TYR A 209 -9.45 7.01 0.47
C TYR A 209 -10.09 7.54 -0.83
N TRP A 210 -11.03 8.48 -0.73
CA TRP A 210 -11.77 9.06 -1.84
C TRP A 210 -10.95 10.05 -2.69
N ARG A 211 -9.80 10.50 -2.21
CA ARG A 211 -9.02 11.59 -2.83
C ARG A 211 -8.57 11.25 -4.26
N GLY A 212 -7.92 10.12 -4.46
CA GLY A 212 -7.52 9.66 -5.79
C GLY A 212 -8.72 9.30 -6.67
N TYR A 213 -9.74 8.68 -6.10
CA TYR A 213 -10.99 8.39 -6.80
C TYR A 213 -11.62 9.64 -7.41
N ARG A 214 -11.72 10.72 -6.62
CA ARG A 214 -12.30 11.98 -7.08
C ARG A 214 -11.52 12.57 -8.24
N CYS A 215 -10.20 12.54 -8.19
CA CYS A 215 -9.36 12.99 -9.30
C CYS A 215 -9.61 12.16 -10.57
N ALA A 216 -9.74 10.84 -10.43
CA ALA A 216 -10.05 9.96 -11.55
C ALA A 216 -11.44 10.22 -12.14
N GLY A 217 -12.45 10.42 -11.28
CA GLY A 217 -13.82 10.72 -11.70
C GLY A 217 -14.00 12.11 -12.33
N ALA A 218 -13.04 13.02 -12.16
CA ALA A 218 -13.10 14.36 -12.73
C ALA A 218 -12.60 14.44 -14.18
N ILE A 219 -11.99 13.37 -14.71
CA ILE A 219 -11.43 13.36 -16.06
C ILE A 219 -12.54 13.14 -17.10
N ASP A 220 -12.59 14.01 -18.10
CA ASP A 220 -13.27 13.73 -19.35
C ASP A 220 -12.46 12.74 -20.17
N ALA A 221 -12.72 11.45 -20.01
CA ALA A 221 -11.93 10.39 -20.59
C ALA A 221 -11.92 10.37 -22.11
N PRO A 222 -13.06 10.58 -22.82
CA PRO A 222 -13.06 10.74 -24.28
C PRO A 222 -12.18 11.90 -24.76
N ALA A 223 -12.32 13.08 -24.16
CA ALA A 223 -11.52 14.25 -24.53
C ALA A 223 -10.03 14.03 -24.21
N ALA A 224 -9.71 13.46 -23.05
CA ALA A 224 -8.35 13.12 -22.66
C ALA A 224 -7.72 12.14 -23.64
N ALA A 225 -8.42 11.08 -24.04
CA ALA A 225 -7.91 10.11 -25.03
C ALA A 225 -7.64 10.75 -26.40
N GLN A 226 -8.49 11.69 -26.84
CA GLN A 226 -8.26 12.45 -28.09
C GLN A 226 -7.04 13.40 -27.98
N ALA A 227 -6.72 13.87 -26.77
CA ALA A 227 -5.61 14.76 -26.52
C ALA A 227 -4.25 14.04 -26.39
N LEU A 228 -4.23 12.74 -26.13
CA LEU A 228 -3.00 11.96 -26.00
C LEU A 228 -2.14 12.02 -27.28
N ARG A 229 -0.83 12.14 -27.09
CA ARG A 229 0.19 12.19 -28.16
C ARG A 229 1.32 11.16 -27.96
N VAL A 230 1.05 10.16 -27.09
CA VAL A 230 1.96 9.03 -26.84
C VAL A 230 1.29 7.74 -27.30
N PRO A 231 2.04 6.74 -27.78
CA PRO A 231 1.49 5.45 -28.13
C PRO A 231 0.74 4.85 -26.93
N THR A 232 -0.56 4.63 -27.09
CA THR A 232 -1.44 4.22 -25.99
C THR A 232 -2.26 2.99 -26.38
N LEU A 233 -2.25 1.99 -25.50
CA LEU A 233 -3.14 0.84 -25.53
C LEU A 233 -4.20 1.00 -24.42
N LEU A 234 -5.46 1.08 -24.80
CA LEU A 234 -6.61 1.02 -23.89
C LEU A 234 -7.20 -0.37 -23.91
N THR A 235 -7.29 -0.99 -22.75
CA THR A 235 -7.87 -2.33 -22.59
C THR A 235 -8.92 -2.40 -21.49
N ALA A 236 -9.79 -3.40 -21.55
CA ALA A 236 -10.56 -3.91 -20.43
C ALA A 236 -10.89 -5.38 -20.67
N ARG A 237 -11.02 -6.13 -19.58
CA ARG A 237 -11.44 -7.54 -19.59
C ARG A 237 -12.94 -7.64 -19.32
N PRO A 238 -13.63 -8.71 -19.77
CA PRO A 238 -15.10 -8.79 -19.70
C PRO A 238 -15.68 -8.71 -18.27
N HIS A 239 -14.90 -9.10 -17.26
CA HIS A 239 -15.31 -9.06 -15.86
C HIS A 239 -14.96 -7.74 -15.16
N ASP A 240 -14.38 -6.79 -15.88
CA ASP A 240 -14.16 -5.44 -15.37
C ASP A 240 -15.49 -4.69 -15.29
N LEU A 241 -15.76 -4.06 -14.16
CA LEU A 241 -17.00 -3.35 -13.89
C LEU A 241 -17.26 -2.19 -14.86
N ILE A 242 -16.20 -1.65 -15.45
CA ILE A 242 -16.25 -0.54 -16.40
C ILE A 242 -15.82 -0.94 -17.82
N ALA A 243 -15.85 -2.24 -18.13
CA ALA A 243 -15.48 -2.72 -19.48
C ALA A 243 -16.29 -2.05 -20.60
N ALA A 244 -17.58 -1.78 -20.36
CA ALA A 244 -18.44 -1.09 -21.31
C ALA A 244 -17.99 0.34 -21.65
N HIS A 245 -17.25 1.00 -20.76
CA HIS A 245 -16.74 2.36 -20.97
C HIS A 245 -15.73 2.44 -22.13
N LEU A 246 -15.06 1.35 -22.46
CA LEU A 246 -14.19 1.28 -23.64
C LEU A 246 -14.89 1.71 -24.92
N GLN A 247 -16.19 1.39 -25.07
CA GLN A 247 -17.00 1.73 -26.26
C GLN A 247 -17.23 3.24 -26.42
N ARG A 248 -17.04 4.02 -25.35
CA ARG A 248 -17.20 5.47 -25.34
C ARG A 248 -15.94 6.21 -25.81
N ILE A 249 -14.83 5.49 -25.99
CA ILE A 249 -13.54 6.07 -26.36
C ILE A 249 -13.24 5.72 -27.82
N GLN A 250 -13.06 6.75 -28.62
CA GLN A 250 -12.72 6.59 -30.04
C GLN A 250 -11.21 6.42 -30.22
N PRO A 251 -10.76 5.44 -31.03
CA PRO A 251 -9.36 5.30 -31.39
C PRO A 251 -8.82 6.55 -32.10
N THR A 252 -7.53 6.79 -31.97
CA THR A 252 -6.80 7.84 -32.71
C THR A 252 -5.53 7.26 -33.33
N SER A 253 -4.71 8.10 -33.96
CA SER A 253 -3.36 7.67 -34.41
C SER A 253 -2.44 7.26 -33.26
N PHE A 254 -2.70 7.72 -32.03
CA PHE A 254 -1.94 7.39 -30.84
C PHE A 254 -2.64 6.37 -29.94
N VAL A 255 -3.96 6.29 -29.97
CA VAL A 255 -4.74 5.48 -29.04
C VAL A 255 -5.39 4.31 -29.78
N ARG A 256 -4.98 3.10 -29.41
CA ARG A 256 -5.59 1.84 -29.81
C ARG A 256 -6.50 1.34 -28.68
N VAL A 257 -7.72 1.00 -29.00
CA VAL A 257 -8.72 0.43 -28.10
C VAL A 257 -8.87 -1.05 -28.39
N GLN A 258 -8.76 -1.90 -27.36
CA GLN A 258 -8.80 -3.35 -27.52
C GLN A 258 -9.57 -3.99 -26.37
N SER A 259 -10.70 -4.61 -26.66
CA SER A 259 -11.36 -5.52 -25.70
C SER A 259 -10.57 -6.82 -25.63
N LEU A 260 -10.28 -7.30 -24.43
CA LEU A 260 -9.56 -8.54 -24.18
C LEU A 260 -10.51 -9.64 -23.75
N GLY A 261 -10.09 -10.90 -23.91
CA GLY A 261 -10.74 -12.04 -23.29
C GLY A 261 -10.52 -12.09 -21.77
N PRO A 262 -11.10 -13.08 -21.08
CA PRO A 262 -10.99 -13.20 -19.63
C PRO A 262 -9.62 -13.72 -19.15
N SER A 263 -8.76 -14.17 -20.08
CA SER A 263 -7.46 -14.76 -19.76
C SER A 263 -6.47 -13.72 -19.27
N ILE A 264 -5.79 -14.04 -18.17
CA ILE A 264 -4.71 -13.21 -17.62
C ILE A 264 -3.46 -13.26 -18.52
N GLU A 265 -3.26 -14.37 -19.22
CA GLU A 265 -2.14 -14.56 -20.16
C GLU A 265 -2.35 -13.71 -21.42
N GLU A 266 -3.57 -13.57 -21.91
CA GLU A 266 -3.90 -12.70 -23.05
C GLU A 266 -3.67 -11.24 -22.66
N TRP A 267 -4.13 -10.83 -21.49
CA TRP A 267 -3.92 -9.51 -20.94
C TRP A 267 -2.43 -9.19 -20.81
N ALA A 268 -1.65 -10.08 -20.19
CA ALA A 268 -0.21 -9.91 -20.01
C ALA A 268 0.53 -9.79 -21.37
N ARG A 269 0.22 -10.68 -22.33
CA ARG A 269 0.82 -10.63 -23.67
C ARG A 269 0.47 -9.35 -24.44
N SER A 270 -0.75 -8.83 -24.28
CA SER A 270 -1.15 -7.60 -24.95
C SER A 270 -0.38 -6.39 -24.45
N ILE A 271 -0.13 -6.31 -23.14
CA ILE A 271 0.66 -5.25 -22.52
C ILE A 271 2.12 -5.39 -22.90
N ASP A 272 2.70 -6.60 -22.77
CA ASP A 272 4.10 -6.85 -23.15
C ASP A 272 4.35 -6.54 -24.64
N ALA A 273 3.49 -6.99 -25.55
CA ALA A 273 3.61 -6.71 -26.97
C ALA A 273 3.53 -5.19 -27.27
N HIS A 274 2.67 -4.46 -26.55
CA HIS A 274 2.60 -3.01 -26.69
C HIS A 274 3.89 -2.34 -26.22
N PHE A 275 4.39 -2.69 -25.06
CA PHE A 275 5.60 -2.10 -24.50
C PHE A 275 6.88 -2.50 -25.25
N ALA A 276 6.95 -3.72 -25.78
CA ALA A 276 8.12 -4.25 -26.49
C ALA A 276 8.53 -3.44 -27.72
N SER A 277 7.59 -2.66 -28.29
CA SER A 277 7.81 -1.82 -29.47
C SER A 277 8.35 -0.43 -29.12
N HIS A 278 8.58 -0.14 -27.83
CA HIS A 278 8.95 1.19 -27.36
C HIS A 278 10.12 1.13 -26.38
N GLU A 279 11.02 2.09 -26.48
CA GLU A 279 12.21 2.19 -25.64
C GLU A 279 11.95 3.08 -24.42
N SER A 280 12.37 2.62 -23.25
CA SER A 280 12.43 3.40 -22.01
C SER A 280 13.80 3.32 -21.38
N ASP A 281 14.07 4.17 -20.38
CA ASP A 281 15.32 4.13 -19.66
C ASP A 281 15.43 2.83 -18.85
N ILE A 282 16.66 2.40 -18.60
CA ILE A 282 16.93 1.29 -17.66
C ILE A 282 16.94 1.88 -16.26
N ALA A 283 16.09 1.37 -15.38
CA ALA A 283 16.05 1.84 -14.00
C ALA A 283 17.16 1.18 -13.17
N LEU A 284 18.06 2.00 -12.65
CA LEU A 284 19.01 1.61 -11.62
C LEU A 284 18.39 1.92 -10.25
N VAL A 285 17.50 1.06 -9.79
CA VAL A 285 16.80 1.29 -8.52
C VAL A 285 17.74 0.96 -7.36
N SER A 286 18.32 2.00 -6.76
CA SER A 286 19.09 1.90 -5.52
C SER A 286 18.18 1.67 -4.30
N ARG A 287 18.76 1.31 -3.16
CA ARG A 287 18.03 1.29 -1.87
C ARG A 287 17.56 2.72 -1.57
N GLY A 288 16.31 2.83 -1.08
CA GLY A 288 15.71 4.13 -0.75
C GLY A 288 16.57 4.96 0.21
N SER A 289 16.49 6.28 0.08
CA SER A 289 17.13 7.25 0.96
C SER A 289 16.06 8.05 1.71
N GLY A 290 16.31 8.35 2.99
CA GLY A 290 15.38 9.14 3.80
C GLY A 290 15.38 8.72 5.26
N GLU A 291 14.59 9.39 6.09
CA GLU A 291 14.45 9.02 7.50
C GLU A 291 13.80 7.64 7.67
N ARG A 292 12.80 7.33 6.84
CA ARG A 292 12.15 6.02 6.81
C ARG A 292 12.87 5.11 5.83
N CYS A 293 13.25 3.94 6.28
CA CYS A 293 14.03 2.97 5.51
C CYS A 293 13.41 1.58 5.57
N LEU A 294 13.62 0.81 4.51
CA LEU A 294 13.37 -0.62 4.47
C LEU A 294 14.68 -1.34 4.21
N ALA A 295 15.06 -2.26 5.10
CA ALA A 295 16.20 -3.12 4.91
C ALA A 295 15.80 -4.59 5.01
N TYR A 296 16.39 -5.41 4.16
CA TYR A 296 16.14 -6.85 4.17
C TYR A 296 17.12 -7.53 5.12
N ALA A 297 16.57 -8.15 6.16
CA ALA A 297 17.29 -8.89 7.16
C ALA A 297 16.84 -10.36 7.13
N GLY A 298 17.53 -11.18 6.36
CA GLY A 298 17.28 -12.62 6.25
C GLY A 298 15.93 -12.99 5.66
N GLN A 299 14.86 -12.86 6.43
CA GLN A 299 13.55 -13.41 6.10
C GLN A 299 12.51 -12.39 5.60
N GLY A 300 12.87 -11.12 5.47
CA GLY A 300 11.93 -10.07 5.03
C GLY A 300 12.49 -8.67 5.23
N ALA A 301 11.71 -7.66 4.83
CA ALA A 301 12.08 -6.28 5.04
C ALA A 301 11.67 -5.82 6.43
N LEU A 302 12.61 -5.23 7.16
CA LEU A 302 12.33 -4.46 8.37
C LEU A 302 12.24 -2.97 8.04
N HIS A 303 11.18 -2.35 8.51
CA HIS A 303 11.02 -0.91 8.45
C HIS A 303 11.65 -0.27 9.69
N PHE A 304 12.38 0.81 9.48
CA PHE A 304 12.92 1.62 10.57
C PHE A 304 13.00 3.09 10.17
N ARG A 305 12.95 3.96 11.18
CA ARG A 305 13.29 5.39 11.03
C ARG A 305 14.67 5.61 11.65
N ARG A 306 15.52 6.32 10.93
CA ARG A 306 16.82 6.74 11.41
C ARG A 306 16.83 8.24 11.57
N ILE A 307 17.07 8.70 12.78
CA ILE A 307 17.21 10.10 13.11
C ILE A 307 18.66 10.34 13.45
N GLU A 308 19.31 11.21 12.73
CA GLU A 308 20.73 11.51 12.90
C GLU A 308 20.97 12.25 14.22
N GLY A 309 22.19 12.12 14.74
CA GLY A 309 22.62 12.74 15.99
C GLY A 309 24.06 12.38 16.30
N SER A 310 24.55 12.73 17.48
CA SER A 310 25.91 12.44 17.93
C SER A 310 25.93 11.49 19.13
N GLY A 311 26.95 10.62 19.18
CA GLY A 311 27.18 9.71 20.29
C GLY A 311 26.53 8.34 20.13
N ARG A 312 26.30 7.64 21.25
CA ARG A 312 25.76 6.27 21.26
C ARG A 312 24.30 6.27 20.82
N PRO A 313 23.92 5.51 19.78
CA PRO A 313 22.56 5.47 19.29
C PRO A 313 21.59 4.81 20.28
N THR A 314 20.33 5.23 20.23
CA THR A 314 19.24 4.61 20.96
C THR A 314 18.32 3.87 19.97
N VAL A 315 18.15 2.58 20.16
CA VAL A 315 17.18 1.74 19.47
C VAL A 315 15.87 1.76 20.24
N ILE A 316 14.80 2.17 19.59
CA ILE A 316 13.46 2.29 20.16
C ILE A 316 12.57 1.24 19.51
N ILE A 317 11.99 0.38 20.31
CA ILE A 317 10.95 -0.56 19.86
C ILE A 317 9.60 -0.01 20.30
N PRO A 318 8.76 0.45 19.36
CA PRO A 318 7.47 1.06 19.69
C PRO A 318 6.50 0.02 20.25
N ASP A 319 5.43 0.48 20.89
CA ASP A 319 4.32 -0.38 21.29
C ASP A 319 3.60 -0.95 20.04
N LEU A 320 3.09 -2.15 20.18
CA LEU A 320 2.37 -2.84 19.11
C LEU A 320 0.85 -2.60 19.26
N PRO A 321 0.15 -2.45 18.17
CA PRO A 321 0.51 -2.59 16.75
C PRO A 321 0.84 -1.27 16.07
N THR A 322 0.95 -0.19 16.81
CA THR A 322 1.21 1.14 16.24
C THR A 322 2.64 1.19 15.75
N GLY A 323 2.84 1.46 14.46
CA GLY A 323 4.16 1.77 13.91
C GLY A 323 4.80 2.97 14.61
N ALA A 324 6.00 3.32 14.17
CA ALA A 324 6.81 4.38 14.77
C ALA A 324 6.00 5.61 15.18
N ILE A 325 5.88 5.83 16.48
CA ILE A 325 5.28 7.05 17.05
C ILE A 325 6.16 8.21 16.60
N ASP A 326 5.53 9.29 16.19
CA ASP A 326 6.19 10.56 15.94
C ASP A 326 6.61 11.18 17.28
N ASP A 327 7.71 10.66 17.83
CA ASP A 327 8.35 11.27 19.00
C ASP A 327 9.24 12.40 18.49
N SER A 328 8.62 13.56 18.28
CA SER A 328 9.27 14.82 17.92
C SER A 328 10.12 15.39 19.04
N SER A 329 10.32 14.67 20.17
CA SER A 329 11.21 15.10 21.22
C SER A 329 12.63 15.21 20.66
N ILE A 330 13.18 16.41 20.70
CA ILE A 330 14.52 16.73 20.23
C ILE A 330 15.53 15.98 21.11
N SER A 331 16.10 14.90 20.58
CA SER A 331 17.21 14.18 21.19
C SER A 331 18.48 14.50 20.42
N GLU A 332 19.52 14.87 21.10
CA GLU A 332 20.86 15.06 20.48
C GLU A 332 21.49 13.74 20.02
N ARG A 333 20.99 12.60 20.49
CA ARG A 333 21.52 11.27 20.15
C ARG A 333 20.88 10.68 18.90
N PRO A 334 21.63 9.89 18.13
CA PRO A 334 21.05 9.12 17.02
C PRO A 334 19.96 8.17 17.52
N ARG A 335 18.85 8.06 16.78
CA ARG A 335 17.74 7.16 17.15
C ARG A 335 17.39 6.25 15.99
N TRP A 336 17.12 5.01 16.32
CA TRP A 336 16.62 3.98 15.40
C TRP A 336 15.29 3.48 15.93
N VAL A 337 14.20 3.89 15.32
CA VAL A 337 12.86 3.40 15.67
C VAL A 337 12.54 2.24 14.72
N ILE A 338 12.45 1.03 15.25
CA ILE A 338 12.36 -0.20 14.43
C ILE A 338 11.01 -0.86 14.66
N ASP A 339 10.26 -1.08 13.59
CA ASP A 339 9.06 -1.90 13.62
C ASP A 339 9.47 -3.38 13.69
N PRO A 340 9.05 -4.15 14.72
CA PRO A 340 9.33 -5.58 14.76
C PRO A 340 8.69 -6.32 13.59
N PRO A 341 9.18 -7.53 13.23
CA PRO A 341 8.61 -8.33 12.16
C PRO A 341 7.09 -8.46 12.27
N GLY A 342 6.37 -8.22 11.16
CA GLY A 342 4.91 -8.29 11.10
C GLY A 342 4.16 -7.17 11.80
N CYS A 343 4.87 -6.12 12.23
CA CYS A 343 4.31 -4.92 12.84
C CYS A 343 4.62 -3.69 11.99
N GLY A 344 3.78 -2.65 12.08
CA GLY A 344 3.95 -1.44 11.29
C GLY A 344 4.13 -1.77 9.80
N HIS A 345 5.24 -1.31 9.25
CA HIS A 345 5.60 -1.53 7.84
C HIS A 345 6.61 -2.68 7.63
N SER A 346 6.95 -3.44 8.68
CA SER A 346 7.84 -4.60 8.56
C SER A 346 7.12 -5.83 8.02
N ASP A 347 7.82 -6.61 7.18
CA ASP A 347 7.31 -7.90 6.71
C ASP A 347 7.15 -8.88 7.88
N PRO A 348 6.16 -9.77 7.84
CA PRO A 348 6.08 -10.87 8.79
C PRO A 348 7.24 -11.86 8.59
N LEU A 349 7.58 -12.61 9.63
CA LEU A 349 8.53 -13.71 9.49
C LEU A 349 8.00 -14.75 8.48
N VAL A 350 8.87 -15.20 7.58
CA VAL A 350 8.55 -16.22 6.57
C VAL A 350 8.43 -17.60 7.22
N SER A 351 9.27 -17.86 8.22
CA SER A 351 9.26 -19.13 8.99
C SER A 351 9.68 -18.85 10.44
N GLY A 352 9.29 -19.71 11.35
CA GLY A 352 9.53 -19.52 12.78
C GLY A 352 8.49 -18.58 13.43
N GLY A 353 8.85 -17.92 14.51
CA GLY A 353 7.99 -16.99 15.25
C GLY A 353 7.29 -17.66 16.42
N GLU A 354 7.77 -18.86 16.81
CA GLU A 354 7.29 -19.56 18.00
C GLU A 354 7.86 -18.94 19.28
N SER A 355 9.00 -18.27 19.18
CA SER A 355 9.64 -17.59 20.29
C SER A 355 9.87 -16.11 20.00
N ILE A 356 9.93 -15.30 21.06
CA ILE A 356 10.28 -13.88 20.93
C ILE A 356 11.72 -13.69 20.42
N GLY A 357 12.57 -14.69 20.61
CA GLY A 357 13.92 -14.71 20.05
C GLY A 357 13.93 -14.67 18.52
N ASP A 358 13.01 -15.41 17.88
CA ASP A 358 12.89 -15.45 16.43
C ASP A 358 12.50 -14.07 15.85
N TRP A 359 11.69 -13.31 16.60
CA TRP A 359 11.26 -11.97 16.21
C TRP A 359 12.36 -10.92 16.40
N VAL A 360 13.27 -11.15 17.36
CA VAL A 360 14.36 -10.22 17.66
C VAL A 360 15.56 -10.46 16.75
N ALA A 361 15.80 -11.69 16.30
CA ALA A 361 16.95 -12.04 15.49
C ALA A 361 17.12 -11.18 14.22
N PRO A 362 16.08 -10.88 13.42
CA PRO A 362 16.21 -9.99 12.27
C PRO A 362 16.60 -8.55 12.65
N ILE A 363 16.19 -8.07 13.83
CA ILE A 363 16.57 -6.75 14.34
C ILE A 363 18.08 -6.73 14.67
N VAL A 364 18.59 -7.78 15.33
CA VAL A 364 20.03 -7.93 15.60
C VAL A 364 20.85 -7.92 14.31
N GLN A 365 20.37 -8.67 13.31
CA GLN A 365 20.99 -8.74 11.99
C GLN A 365 20.97 -7.36 11.29
N LEU A 366 19.84 -6.70 11.25
CA LEU A 366 19.68 -5.35 10.68
C LEU A 366 20.71 -4.39 11.28
N LEU A 367 20.79 -4.30 12.61
CA LEU A 367 21.70 -3.39 13.31
C LEU A 367 23.17 -3.72 13.01
N ALA A 368 23.53 -5.00 12.88
CA ALA A 368 24.87 -5.41 12.47
C ALA A 368 25.18 -4.98 11.03
N GLU A 369 24.28 -5.22 10.10
CA GLU A 369 24.45 -4.85 8.68
C GLU A 369 24.52 -3.33 8.47
N GLN A 370 23.89 -2.56 9.36
CA GLN A 370 23.94 -1.11 9.35
C GLN A 370 25.16 -0.52 10.10
N GLY A 371 26.08 -1.37 10.61
CA GLY A 371 27.29 -0.94 11.30
C GLY A 371 27.04 -0.33 12.67
N VAL A 372 25.98 -0.75 13.36
CA VAL A 372 25.68 -0.30 14.73
C VAL A 372 26.45 -1.18 15.72
N ASP A 373 27.63 -0.72 16.13
CA ASP A 373 28.55 -1.48 16.98
C ASP A 373 28.20 -1.48 18.46
N SER A 374 27.42 -0.49 18.91
CA SER A 374 26.93 -0.41 20.29
C SER A 374 25.71 0.52 20.37
N TYR A 375 24.73 0.17 21.18
CA TYR A 375 23.50 0.96 21.29
C TYR A 375 22.82 0.80 22.65
N ASP A 376 22.06 1.81 23.02
CA ASP A 376 21.07 1.71 24.09
C ASP A 376 19.75 1.24 23.49
N VAL A 377 18.99 0.38 24.18
CA VAL A 377 17.69 -0.07 23.71
C VAL A 377 16.61 0.28 24.74
N THR A 378 15.49 0.76 24.22
CA THR A 378 14.29 1.09 25.01
C THR A 378 13.04 0.63 24.26
N GLY A 379 11.93 0.56 24.97
CA GLY A 379 10.63 0.20 24.39
C GLY A 379 9.50 0.51 25.35
N SER A 380 8.29 0.62 24.80
CA SER A 380 7.04 0.83 25.52
C SER A 380 6.06 -0.29 25.23
N GLY A 381 5.16 -0.60 26.18
CA GLY A 381 4.18 -1.65 26.03
C GLY A 381 4.80 -2.98 25.58
N PHE A 382 4.28 -3.57 24.50
CA PHE A 382 4.88 -4.78 23.91
C PHE A 382 6.31 -4.56 23.44
N GLY A 383 6.67 -3.36 22.99
CA GLY A 383 8.03 -3.01 22.61
C GLY A 383 9.03 -3.16 23.75
N ALA A 384 8.61 -2.99 25.02
CA ALA A 384 9.46 -3.21 26.19
C ALA A 384 9.91 -4.67 26.30
N VAL A 385 9.05 -5.63 25.95
CA VAL A 385 9.39 -7.06 25.96
C VAL A 385 10.46 -7.38 24.89
N PHE A 386 10.29 -6.80 23.69
CA PHE A 386 11.28 -6.91 22.61
C PHE A 386 12.61 -6.26 23.01
N ALA A 387 12.59 -5.06 23.59
CA ALA A 387 13.78 -4.34 24.03
C ALA A 387 14.57 -5.15 25.08
N ARG A 388 13.87 -5.75 26.04
CA ARG A 388 14.47 -6.62 27.06
C ARG A 388 15.14 -7.85 26.43
N ARG A 389 14.45 -8.49 25.48
CA ARG A 389 14.97 -9.66 24.78
C ARG A 389 16.14 -9.33 23.87
N LEU A 390 16.08 -8.17 23.21
CA LEU A 390 17.17 -7.66 22.38
C LEU A 390 18.44 -7.44 23.23
N ALA A 391 18.30 -6.78 24.38
CA ALA A 391 19.42 -6.58 25.33
C ALA A 391 20.00 -7.90 25.88
N ALA A 392 19.19 -8.95 25.97
CA ALA A 392 19.65 -10.26 26.45
C ALA A 392 20.34 -11.09 25.35
N LEU A 393 20.03 -10.87 24.08
CA LEU A 393 20.56 -11.66 22.95
C LEU A 393 21.71 -10.98 22.23
N ASP A 394 21.80 -9.66 22.25
CA ASP A 394 22.83 -8.89 21.55
C ASP A 394 23.76 -8.21 22.54
N SER A 395 25.02 -8.66 22.59
CA SER A 395 26.03 -8.10 23.48
C SER A 395 26.38 -6.64 23.22
N ARG A 396 26.00 -6.09 22.07
CA ARG A 396 26.18 -4.67 21.71
C ARG A 396 25.11 -3.78 22.37
N ALA A 397 23.99 -4.38 22.80
CA ALA A 397 22.87 -3.69 23.39
C ALA A 397 23.07 -3.44 24.91
N ARG A 398 22.64 -2.25 25.34
CA ARG A 398 22.47 -1.93 26.76
C ARG A 398 21.02 -1.51 26.98
N LEU A 399 20.33 -2.21 27.89
CA LEU A 399 18.98 -1.83 28.27
C LEU A 399 19.03 -0.47 28.98
N ALA A 400 18.32 0.53 28.42
CA ALA A 400 18.29 1.87 28.99
C ALA A 400 17.10 2.02 29.97
N SER A 401 15.94 2.36 29.46
CA SER A 401 14.72 2.49 30.25
C SER A 401 13.59 1.75 29.54
N LEU A 402 12.62 1.25 30.31
CA LEU A 402 11.41 0.68 29.77
C LEU A 402 10.25 1.56 30.22
N GLN A 403 9.40 1.97 29.27
CA GLN A 403 8.18 2.68 29.59
C GLN A 403 7.04 1.66 29.63
N ALA A 404 6.25 1.70 30.70
CA ALA A 404 5.07 0.88 30.97
C ALA A 404 5.07 -0.49 30.28
N GLU A 405 5.45 -1.54 31.02
CA GLU A 405 5.24 -2.90 30.50
C GLU A 405 3.73 -3.21 30.48
N PRO A 406 3.23 -3.89 29.45
CA PRO A 406 1.86 -4.35 29.49
C PRO A 406 1.70 -5.26 30.69
N VAL A 407 0.56 -5.17 31.36
CA VAL A 407 0.16 -6.04 32.49
C VAL A 407 0.09 -7.55 32.06
N TRP A 408 0.41 -7.82 30.82
CA TRP A 408 0.39 -9.15 30.20
C TRP A 408 1.68 -9.91 30.53
N SER A 409 1.52 -11.01 31.23
CA SER A 409 2.64 -11.89 31.56
C SER A 409 3.34 -12.40 30.29
N ALA A 410 4.63 -12.70 30.38
CA ALA A 410 5.43 -13.35 29.33
C ALA A 410 4.77 -14.64 28.78
N THR A 411 3.89 -15.27 29.54
CA THR A 411 3.03 -16.39 29.14
C THR A 411 2.04 -16.04 28.04
N THR A 412 1.63 -14.78 27.90
CA THR A 412 0.70 -14.34 26.85
C THR A 412 1.39 -14.20 25.51
N LEU A 413 2.68 -13.90 25.50
CA LEU A 413 3.50 -13.80 24.27
C LEU A 413 4.01 -15.17 23.76
N SER A 414 3.96 -16.20 24.60
CA SER A 414 4.16 -17.58 24.17
C SER A 414 2.89 -18.21 23.55
N ALA A 415 1.75 -17.47 23.60
CA ALA A 415 0.56 -17.91 22.90
C ALA A 415 0.78 -17.81 21.39
N PRO A 416 0.33 -18.80 20.61
CA PRO A 416 0.42 -18.75 19.16
C PRO A 416 -0.12 -17.42 18.63
N ARG A 417 0.58 -16.80 17.67
CA ARG A 417 0.18 -15.57 16.97
C ARG A 417 -1.30 -15.57 16.58
N GLU A 418 -1.85 -16.74 16.30
CA GLU A 418 -3.25 -16.98 15.98
C GLU A 418 -4.24 -16.54 17.07
N ARG A 419 -3.80 -16.46 18.33
CA ARG A 419 -4.63 -15.96 19.45
C ARG A 419 -4.58 -14.46 19.61
N LEU A 420 -3.50 -13.81 19.17
CA LEU A 420 -3.35 -12.35 19.25
C LEU A 420 -3.96 -11.65 18.02
N ILE A 421 -3.83 -12.27 16.85
CA ILE A 421 -4.39 -11.77 15.60
C ILE A 421 -5.29 -12.87 15.03
N PRO A 422 -6.62 -12.81 15.23
CA PRO A 422 -7.53 -13.76 14.62
C PRO A 422 -7.29 -13.82 13.12
N LYS A 423 -7.36 -15.00 12.51
CA LYS A 423 -7.27 -15.16 11.04
C LYS A 423 -8.52 -14.53 10.41
N PRO A 424 -8.47 -13.25 9.98
CA PRO A 424 -9.66 -12.55 9.54
C PRO A 424 -10.23 -13.10 8.24
N TRP A 425 -9.40 -13.81 7.47
CA TRP A 425 -9.77 -14.38 6.17
C TRP A 425 -10.54 -15.71 6.27
N THR A 426 -10.76 -16.23 7.45
CA THR A 426 -11.57 -17.46 7.65
C THR A 426 -13.00 -17.17 8.12
N ASP A 427 -13.30 -15.91 8.44
CA ASP A 427 -14.58 -15.49 8.95
C ASP A 427 -15.42 -14.81 7.86
N PRO A 428 -16.45 -15.50 7.32
CA PRO A 428 -17.27 -14.97 6.22
C PRO A 428 -18.10 -13.75 6.61
N ASP A 429 -18.34 -13.52 7.90
CA ASP A 429 -19.19 -12.46 8.41
C ASP A 429 -18.40 -11.21 8.88
N GLY A 430 -17.07 -11.28 8.81
CA GLY A 430 -16.20 -10.17 9.21
C GLY A 430 -16.08 -9.98 10.73
N GLY A 431 -16.56 -10.94 11.54
CA GLY A 431 -16.50 -10.87 13.00
C GLY A 431 -15.09 -10.77 13.56
N ALA A 432 -14.09 -11.33 12.84
CA ALA A 432 -12.69 -11.18 13.21
C ALA A 432 -12.18 -9.72 13.17
N LEU A 433 -12.72 -8.88 12.28
CA LEU A 433 -12.41 -7.45 12.26
C LEU A 433 -12.89 -6.77 13.54
N PHE A 434 -14.13 -7.08 13.96
CA PHE A 434 -14.69 -6.55 15.21
C PHE A 434 -13.90 -7.03 16.42
N SER A 435 -13.61 -8.32 16.51
CA SER A 435 -12.82 -8.87 17.60
C SER A 435 -11.45 -8.21 17.73
N THR A 436 -10.79 -7.97 16.59
CA THR A 436 -9.50 -7.27 16.57
C THR A 436 -9.66 -5.80 17.00
N TRP A 437 -10.65 -5.10 16.46
CA TRP A 437 -10.95 -3.72 16.83
C TRP A 437 -11.19 -3.57 18.32
N TYR A 438 -12.09 -4.37 18.91
CA TYR A 438 -12.39 -4.29 20.32
C TYR A 438 -11.17 -4.58 21.20
N ARG A 439 -10.36 -5.58 20.86
CA ARG A 439 -9.12 -5.87 21.60
C ARG A 439 -8.15 -4.71 21.56
N LEU A 440 -7.89 -4.12 20.38
CA LEU A 440 -6.98 -2.98 20.25
C LEU A 440 -7.53 -1.73 20.95
N ARG A 441 -8.83 -1.48 20.81
CA ARG A 441 -9.51 -0.39 21.49
C ARG A 441 -9.41 -0.53 23.00
N ASP A 442 -9.71 -1.72 23.53
CA ASP A 442 -9.76 -1.95 24.97
C ASP A 442 -8.35 -1.89 25.58
N LEU A 443 -7.33 -2.42 24.87
CA LEU A 443 -5.94 -2.25 25.28
C LEU A 443 -5.58 -0.78 25.39
N ARG A 444 -5.83 0.00 24.34
CA ARG A 444 -5.54 1.44 24.33
C ARG A 444 -6.34 2.21 25.39
N TYR A 445 -7.58 1.79 25.65
CA TYR A 445 -8.41 2.39 26.68
C TYR A 445 -7.81 2.22 28.07
N TYR A 446 -7.31 1.04 28.41
CA TYR A 446 -6.67 0.77 29.70
C TYR A 446 -5.36 1.53 29.84
N ASP A 447 -4.53 1.56 28.82
CA ASP A 447 -3.27 2.32 28.81
C ASP A 447 -3.55 3.82 29.01
N ASP A 448 -4.53 4.39 28.32
CA ASP A 448 -4.94 5.80 28.47
C ASP A 448 -5.43 6.13 29.88
N VAL A 449 -6.16 5.20 30.53
CA VAL A 449 -6.65 5.37 31.89
C VAL A 449 -5.50 5.35 32.89
N GLU A 450 -4.57 4.43 32.77
CA GLU A 450 -3.38 4.32 33.60
C GLU A 450 -2.48 5.54 33.48
N GLN A 451 -2.36 6.11 32.26
CA GLN A 451 -1.58 7.32 31.99
C GLN A 451 -2.33 8.62 32.31
N GLY A 452 -3.58 8.55 32.77
CA GLY A 452 -4.39 9.72 33.10
C GLY A 452 -4.79 10.59 31.89
N ILE A 453 -4.81 10.04 30.68
CA ILE A 453 -5.18 10.78 29.48
C ILE A 453 -6.68 11.08 29.44
N PRO A 454 -7.10 12.35 29.30
CA PRO A 454 -8.52 12.73 29.33
C PRO A 454 -9.31 12.11 28.15
N ARG A 455 -10.56 11.72 28.43
CA ARG A 455 -11.49 11.15 27.43
C ARG A 455 -11.69 12.03 26.18
N SER A 456 -11.47 13.33 26.28
CA SER A 456 -11.62 14.30 25.18
C SER A 456 -10.53 14.21 24.09
N ARG A 457 -9.48 13.41 24.31
CA ARG A 457 -8.40 13.16 23.34
C ARG A 457 -8.38 11.71 22.80
N ARG A 458 -9.44 10.95 23.03
CA ARG A 458 -9.57 9.54 22.65
C ARG A 458 -10.26 9.36 21.31
#